data_846527cc9cd98b5c6c7c3ac128af855d
#
_entry.id   846527cc9cd98b5c6c7c3ac128af855d
#
_cell.length_a   1.000
_cell.length_b   1.000
_cell.length_c   1.000
_cell.angle_alpha   90.00
_cell.angle_beta   90.00
_cell.angle_gamma   90.00
#
_symmetry.space_group_name_H-M   'P 1'
#
loop_
_entity.id
_entity.type
_entity.pdbx_description
1 polymer ?
#
loop_
_entity_poly.entity_id
_entity_poly.type
_entity_poly.pdbx_seq_one_letter_code
_entity_poly.pdbx_strand_id
1 'polypeptide(L)'
;VVATYSAKNIIRVVALASCVWPFAFTAYADRIAFLVPSQIIYPGEIIGGTGLHEKYFTIRASAAGQYVVSSQQLVGKVARRTLLPGQPILVNALNEPDLVERGVPVALVYSTGTLVITAKGSPMEAGHAGDFIKVRNMDSGIIVSGTVLADGSIQVGMQ
;
A
#
# COMPACT_ATOMS: atom_id res chain seq x y z
N VAL A 1 -59.89 -76.53 -17.99
CA VAL A 1 -60.28 -75.39 -17.20
C VAL A 1 -59.18 -74.30 -17.29
N VAL A 2 -59.62 -73.26 -17.92
CA VAL A 2 -58.79 -72.08 -18.28
C VAL A 2 -58.60 -71.20 -17.03
N ALA A 3 -57.39 -70.80 -16.72
CA ALA A 3 -57.14 -69.74 -15.77
C ALA A 3 -56.35 -68.65 -16.49
N THR A 4 -57.04 -67.57 -16.77
CA THR A 4 -56.61 -66.32 -17.29
C THR A 4 -55.74 -65.64 -16.27
N TYR A 5 -54.47 -65.40 -16.58
CA TYR A 5 -53.58 -64.59 -15.75
C TYR A 5 -53.54 -63.13 -16.26
N SER A 6 -54.17 -62.29 -15.50
CA SER A 6 -54.29 -60.87 -15.78
C SER A 6 -52.96 -60.14 -15.62
N ALA A 7 -52.49 -59.59 -16.69
CA ALA A 7 -51.32 -58.70 -16.72
C ALA A 7 -51.72 -57.33 -16.25
N LYS A 8 -51.41 -56.97 -15.02
CA LYS A 8 -51.39 -55.55 -14.54
C LYS A 8 -50.52 -55.50 -13.32
N ASN A 9 -49.30 -54.98 -13.50
CA ASN A 9 -48.59 -54.07 -12.65
C ASN A 9 -47.07 -54.16 -12.91
N ILE A 10 -46.67 -53.69 -14.06
CA ILE A 10 -45.28 -53.33 -14.27
C ILE A 10 -45.15 -51.92 -13.70
N ILE A 11 -44.81 -51.82 -12.43
CA ILE A 11 -44.41 -50.58 -11.79
C ILE A 11 -43.07 -50.16 -12.40
N ARG A 12 -43.11 -49.14 -13.25
CA ARG A 12 -41.91 -48.44 -13.76
C ARG A 12 -41.29 -47.72 -12.62
N VAL A 13 -40.29 -48.29 -12.01
CA VAL A 13 -39.35 -47.56 -11.15
C VAL A 13 -38.43 -46.76 -12.07
N VAL A 14 -38.82 -45.51 -12.35
CA VAL A 14 -37.95 -44.55 -12.99
C VAL A 14 -36.97 -44.08 -11.92
N ALA A 15 -35.79 -44.67 -11.91
CA ALA A 15 -34.66 -44.18 -11.12
C ALA A 15 -34.25 -42.83 -11.70
N LEU A 16 -34.66 -41.73 -11.05
CA LEU A 16 -34.14 -40.39 -11.23
C LEU A 16 -32.70 -40.40 -10.73
N ALA A 17 -31.76 -40.74 -11.62
CA ALA A 17 -30.34 -40.45 -11.41
C ALA A 17 -30.17 -38.95 -11.51
N SER A 18 -30.27 -38.25 -10.37
CA SER A 18 -29.86 -36.84 -10.24
C SER A 18 -28.36 -36.78 -10.44
N CYS A 19 -27.92 -36.46 -11.66
CA CYS A 19 -26.57 -36.03 -11.95
C CYS A 19 -26.28 -34.74 -11.17
N VAL A 20 -25.71 -34.89 -9.97
CA VAL A 20 -25.05 -33.80 -9.27
C VAL A 20 -23.76 -33.52 -10.04
N TRP A 21 -23.85 -32.60 -10.99
CA TRP A 21 -22.70 -32.08 -11.70
C TRP A 21 -21.89 -31.27 -10.67
N PRO A 22 -20.65 -31.66 -10.33
CA PRO A 22 -19.82 -30.82 -9.49
C PRO A 22 -19.50 -29.58 -10.30
N PHE A 23 -20.05 -28.43 -9.88
CA PHE A 23 -19.57 -27.14 -10.34
C PHE A 23 -18.15 -27.00 -9.83
N ALA A 24 -17.18 -27.38 -10.64
CA ALA A 24 -15.79 -27.03 -10.42
C ALA A 24 -15.68 -25.52 -10.58
N PHE A 25 -15.67 -24.80 -9.46
CA PHE A 25 -15.26 -23.41 -9.43
C PHE A 25 -13.78 -23.38 -9.84
N THR A 26 -13.52 -23.14 -11.11
CA THR A 26 -12.19 -22.82 -11.59
C THR A 26 -11.80 -21.49 -10.95
N ALA A 27 -10.93 -21.54 -9.95
CA ALA A 27 -10.29 -20.35 -9.41
C ALA A 27 -9.41 -19.79 -10.53
N TYR A 28 -9.87 -18.75 -11.20
CA TYR A 28 -9.07 -18.00 -12.16
C TYR A 28 -7.95 -17.29 -11.38
N ALA A 29 -6.75 -17.79 -11.52
CA ALA A 29 -5.55 -17.10 -11.11
C ALA A 29 -5.18 -16.16 -12.24
N ASP A 30 -5.41 -14.85 -12.04
CA ASP A 30 -5.04 -13.82 -13.01
C ASP A 30 -3.53 -13.62 -13.04
N ARG A 31 -2.99 -13.49 -14.26
CA ARG A 31 -1.60 -13.08 -14.46
C ARG A 31 -1.53 -11.56 -14.41
N ILE A 32 -1.03 -11.05 -13.31
CA ILE A 32 -0.89 -9.61 -13.07
C ILE A 32 0.58 -9.23 -13.19
N ALA A 33 0.86 -8.14 -13.91
CA ALA A 33 2.19 -7.55 -13.97
C ALA A 33 2.42 -6.72 -12.69
N PHE A 34 3.53 -7.00 -12.01
CA PHE A 34 4.01 -6.21 -10.88
C PHE A 34 5.38 -5.65 -11.17
N LEU A 35 5.66 -4.49 -10.61
CA LEU A 35 6.99 -3.91 -10.62
C LEU A 35 7.87 -4.64 -9.61
N VAL A 36 9.04 -5.05 -10.08
CA VAL A 36 10.04 -5.73 -9.26
C VAL A 36 11.39 -5.03 -9.41
N PRO A 37 12.21 -4.97 -8.34
CA PRO A 37 13.55 -4.40 -8.42
C PRO A 37 14.48 -5.32 -9.23
N SER A 38 15.42 -4.72 -9.95
CA SER A 38 16.51 -5.43 -10.63
C SER A 38 17.67 -5.75 -9.70
N GLN A 39 17.80 -5.00 -8.61
CA GLN A 39 18.85 -5.11 -7.61
C GLN A 39 18.27 -5.03 -6.20
N ILE A 40 19.07 -5.35 -5.19
CA ILE A 40 18.67 -5.20 -3.79
C ILE A 40 18.53 -3.71 -3.48
N ILE A 41 17.41 -3.32 -2.85
CA ILE A 41 17.20 -1.98 -2.30
C ILE A 41 17.16 -2.11 -0.78
N TYR A 42 17.99 -1.32 -0.10
CA TYR A 42 18.12 -1.37 1.35
C TYR A 42 17.14 -0.42 2.07
N PRO A 43 16.84 -0.69 3.36
CA PRO A 43 16.00 0.21 4.15
C PRO A 43 16.61 1.62 4.20
N GLY A 44 15.76 2.65 4.03
CA GLY A 44 16.18 4.05 3.97
C GLY A 44 16.58 4.53 2.57
N GLU A 45 16.69 3.65 1.60
CA GLU A 45 17.04 4.01 0.22
C GLU A 45 15.81 4.52 -0.54
N ILE A 46 15.98 5.64 -1.25
CA ILE A 46 14.93 6.21 -2.10
C ILE A 46 14.81 5.38 -3.38
N ILE A 47 13.60 4.95 -3.68
CA ILE A 47 13.32 4.16 -4.87
C ILE A 47 13.27 5.09 -6.09
N GLY A 48 14.27 4.98 -6.95
CA GLY A 48 14.33 5.67 -8.24
C GLY A 48 13.46 4.99 -9.29
N GLY A 49 13.17 5.71 -10.38
CA GLY A 49 12.48 5.13 -11.54
C GLY A 49 13.32 4.15 -12.35
N THR A 50 14.64 4.13 -12.14
CA THR A 50 15.60 3.22 -12.80
C THR A 50 15.82 1.98 -11.96
N GLY A 51 16.00 0.82 -12.63
CA GLY A 51 16.21 -0.46 -11.91
C GLY A 51 14.92 -1.17 -11.48
N LEU A 52 13.80 -0.78 -12.04
CA LEU A 52 12.53 -1.48 -11.92
C LEU A 52 12.14 -2.10 -13.26
N HIS A 53 11.58 -3.30 -13.23
CA HIS A 53 11.05 -3.95 -14.43
C HIS A 53 9.73 -4.66 -14.10
N GLU A 54 8.91 -4.87 -15.11
CA GLU A 54 7.66 -5.59 -14.97
C GLU A 54 7.91 -7.10 -15.02
N LYS A 55 7.25 -7.80 -14.11
CA LYS A 55 7.24 -9.26 -14.09
C LYS A 55 5.83 -9.76 -13.79
N TYR A 56 5.42 -10.80 -14.53
CA TYR A 56 4.10 -11.39 -14.36
C TYR A 56 4.10 -12.43 -13.24
N PHE A 57 3.11 -12.32 -12.36
CA PHE A 57 2.88 -13.29 -11.30
C PHE A 57 1.45 -13.81 -11.36
N THR A 58 1.30 -15.06 -11.05
CA THR A 58 -0.02 -15.70 -10.91
C THR A 58 -0.43 -15.64 -9.46
N ILE A 59 -1.32 -14.72 -9.12
CA ILE A 59 -1.80 -14.52 -7.76
C ILE A 59 -3.33 -14.46 -7.72
N ARG A 60 -3.90 -14.62 -6.54
CA ARG A 60 -5.34 -14.41 -6.34
C ARG A 60 -5.64 -12.92 -6.47
N ALA A 61 -6.70 -12.57 -7.20
CA ALA A 61 -7.11 -11.16 -7.39
C ALA A 61 -7.29 -10.41 -6.06
N SER A 62 -7.75 -11.08 -5.00
CA SER A 62 -7.89 -10.49 -3.66
C SER A 62 -6.57 -10.08 -3.00
N ALA A 63 -5.44 -10.62 -3.43
CA ALA A 63 -4.12 -10.28 -2.92
C ALA A 63 -3.41 -9.19 -3.75
N ALA A 64 -3.90 -8.88 -4.95
CA ALA A 64 -3.26 -7.93 -5.87
C ALA A 64 -3.11 -6.53 -5.27
N GLY A 65 -4.10 -6.05 -4.51
CA GLY A 65 -4.09 -4.73 -3.87
C GLY A 65 -3.02 -4.52 -2.80
N GLN A 66 -2.36 -5.60 -2.36
CA GLN A 66 -1.26 -5.49 -1.39
C GLN A 66 0.09 -5.16 -2.05
N TYR A 67 0.18 -5.28 -3.38
CA TYR A 67 1.40 -5.08 -4.14
C TYR A 67 1.31 -3.85 -5.02
N VAL A 68 2.46 -3.29 -5.31
CA VAL A 68 2.58 -2.12 -6.18
C VAL A 68 2.49 -2.56 -7.64
N VAL A 69 1.58 -1.93 -8.38
CA VAL A 69 1.33 -2.19 -9.80
C VAL A 69 1.78 -1.04 -10.70
N SER A 70 2.04 0.14 -10.14
CA SER A 70 2.40 1.33 -10.91
C SER A 70 3.70 1.94 -10.43
N SER A 71 4.54 2.40 -11.37
CA SER A 71 5.77 3.13 -11.05
C SER A 71 5.52 4.42 -10.28
N GLN A 72 4.37 5.06 -10.48
CA GLN A 72 3.99 6.28 -9.75
C GLN A 72 3.84 6.05 -8.25
N GLN A 73 3.52 4.82 -7.84
CA GLN A 73 3.42 4.43 -6.43
C GLN A 73 4.79 4.16 -5.78
N LEU A 74 5.85 4.01 -6.58
CA LEU A 74 7.20 3.65 -6.13
C LEU A 74 8.18 4.81 -6.17
N VAL A 75 8.14 5.59 -7.25
CA VAL A 75 9.11 6.66 -7.48
C VAL A 75 9.02 7.70 -6.37
N GLY A 76 10.17 7.98 -5.76
CA GLY A 76 10.26 8.94 -4.65
C GLY A 76 9.91 8.38 -3.28
N LYS A 77 9.42 7.15 -3.19
CA LYS A 77 9.21 6.47 -1.90
C LYS A 77 10.51 5.91 -1.36
N VAL A 78 10.54 5.71 -0.06
CA VAL A 78 11.67 5.10 0.67
C VAL A 78 11.35 3.66 1.03
N ALA A 79 12.30 2.77 0.84
CA ALA A 79 12.17 1.40 1.26
C ALA A 79 12.19 1.31 2.80
N ARG A 80 11.13 0.78 3.39
CA ARG A 80 11.05 0.52 4.84
C ARG A 80 11.82 -0.73 5.25
N ARG A 81 12.01 -1.65 4.34
CA ARG A 81 12.71 -2.93 4.53
C ARG A 81 13.46 -3.30 3.25
N THR A 82 14.37 -4.25 3.36
CA THR A 82 15.09 -4.77 2.20
C THR A 82 14.12 -5.32 1.16
N LEU A 83 14.24 -4.82 -0.07
CA LEU A 83 13.51 -5.29 -1.24
C LEU A 83 14.44 -6.17 -2.07
N LEU A 84 13.99 -7.38 -2.37
CA LEU A 84 14.79 -8.36 -3.10
C LEU A 84 14.52 -8.31 -4.60
N PRO A 85 15.54 -8.52 -5.46
CA PRO A 85 15.38 -8.52 -6.89
C PRO A 85 14.39 -9.58 -7.35
N GLY A 86 13.58 -9.23 -8.34
CA GLY A 86 12.62 -10.14 -8.95
C GLY A 86 11.41 -10.50 -8.09
N GLN A 87 11.25 -9.90 -6.91
CA GLN A 87 10.08 -10.07 -6.05
C GLN A 87 9.14 -8.86 -6.12
N PRO A 88 7.82 -9.06 -6.09
CA PRO A 88 6.86 -7.97 -6.12
C PRO A 88 6.93 -7.16 -4.83
N ILE A 89 6.87 -5.84 -4.96
CA ILE A 89 6.99 -4.91 -3.85
C ILE A 89 5.63 -4.75 -3.16
N LEU A 90 5.59 -4.94 -1.85
CA LEU A 90 4.40 -4.70 -1.05
C LEU A 90 4.24 -3.20 -0.75
N VAL A 91 3.02 -2.71 -0.79
CA VAL A 91 2.71 -1.30 -0.47
C VAL A 91 3.19 -0.93 0.94
N ASN A 92 3.02 -1.82 1.92
CA ASN A 92 3.46 -1.59 3.30
C ASN A 92 4.99 -1.66 3.52
N ALA A 93 5.75 -2.01 2.48
CA ALA A 93 7.22 -1.99 2.49
C ALA A 93 7.79 -0.62 2.10
N LEU A 94 6.93 0.35 1.82
CA LEU A 94 7.25 1.69 1.37
C LEU A 94 6.84 2.72 2.41
N ASN A 95 7.63 3.79 2.51
CA ASN A 95 7.29 5.00 3.25
C ASN A 95 7.40 6.21 2.34
N GLU A 96 6.78 7.32 2.76
CA GLU A 96 7.11 8.63 2.22
C GLU A 96 8.55 9.02 2.64
N PRO A 97 9.27 9.80 1.83
CA PRO A 97 10.56 10.33 2.25
C PRO A 97 10.38 11.35 3.38
N ASP A 98 11.30 11.31 4.34
CA ASP A 98 11.37 12.34 5.36
C ASP A 98 11.75 13.68 4.70
N LEU A 99 10.94 14.72 4.91
CA LEU A 99 11.20 16.07 4.44
C LEU A 99 11.95 16.89 5.47
N VAL A 100 11.85 16.51 6.73
CA VAL A 100 12.57 17.11 7.83
C VAL A 100 13.31 16.05 8.64
N GLU A 101 14.54 16.35 9.02
CA GLU A 101 15.37 15.46 9.83
C GLU A 101 15.53 16.03 11.24
N ARG A 102 15.69 15.13 12.21
CA ARG A 102 15.92 15.52 13.59
C ARG A 102 17.20 16.35 13.73
N GLY A 103 17.07 17.54 14.31
CA GLY A 103 18.19 18.42 14.61
C GLY A 103 18.65 19.30 13.44
N VAL A 104 18.18 19.06 12.23
CA VAL A 104 18.49 19.89 11.05
C VAL A 104 17.61 21.13 11.06
N PRO A 105 18.18 22.35 10.99
CA PRO A 105 17.39 23.58 11.03
C PRO A 105 16.42 23.70 9.86
N VAL A 106 15.16 24.00 10.17
CA VAL A 106 14.08 24.22 9.20
C VAL A 106 13.36 25.55 9.48
N ALA A 107 12.59 26.03 8.50
CA ALA A 107 11.75 27.20 8.69
C ALA A 107 10.49 26.82 9.47
N LEU A 108 10.20 27.56 10.54
CA LEU A 108 8.90 27.57 11.21
C LEU A 108 8.07 28.69 10.63
N VAL A 109 6.87 28.38 10.19
CA VAL A 109 5.95 29.34 9.59
C VAL A 109 4.69 29.42 10.43
N TYR A 110 4.38 30.59 10.95
CA TYR A 110 3.10 30.90 11.56
C TYR A 110 2.32 31.81 10.63
N SER A 111 1.10 31.44 10.28
CA SER A 111 0.25 32.22 9.38
C SER A 111 -1.13 32.41 9.99
N THR A 112 -1.57 33.67 10.08
CA THR A 112 -2.93 34.02 10.48
C THR A 112 -3.43 35.21 9.67
N GLY A 113 -4.41 34.97 8.82
CA GLY A 113 -4.92 36.00 7.90
C GLY A 113 -3.82 36.57 7.00
N THR A 114 -3.53 37.85 7.16
CA THR A 114 -2.47 38.56 6.40
C THR A 114 -1.10 38.53 7.08
N LEU A 115 -0.99 38.04 8.32
CA LEU A 115 0.25 37.99 9.06
C LEU A 115 0.97 36.66 8.84
N VAL A 116 2.21 36.70 8.36
CA VAL A 116 3.11 35.55 8.27
C VAL A 116 4.36 35.85 9.07
N ILE A 117 4.67 34.99 10.02
CA ILE A 117 5.89 35.08 10.84
C ILE A 117 6.74 33.84 10.52
N THR A 118 8.03 34.08 10.27
CA THR A 118 8.98 32.99 10.03
C THR A 118 10.07 33.02 11.09
N ALA A 119 10.43 31.87 11.62
CA ALA A 119 11.52 31.66 12.56
C ALA A 119 12.32 30.40 12.19
N LYS A 120 13.49 30.21 12.81
CA LYS A 120 14.27 29.00 12.65
C LYS A 120 13.90 27.98 13.74
N GLY A 121 13.67 26.77 13.36
CA GLY A 121 13.38 25.65 14.27
C GLY A 121 14.28 24.45 14.05
N SER A 122 14.52 23.71 15.12
CA SER A 122 15.21 22.43 15.09
C SER A 122 14.22 21.33 15.43
N PRO A 123 13.82 20.48 14.46
CA PRO A 123 12.91 19.36 14.70
C PRO A 123 13.48 18.39 15.74
N MET A 124 12.61 17.87 16.61
CA MET A 124 13.01 16.90 17.63
C MET A 124 12.85 15.45 17.13
N GLU A 125 12.23 15.27 15.99
CA GLU A 125 11.99 14.02 15.29
C GLU A 125 11.97 14.23 13.78
N ALA A 126 12.23 13.17 13.00
CA ALA A 126 12.10 13.22 11.56
C ALA A 126 10.60 13.16 11.18
N GLY A 127 10.25 13.68 10.01
CA GLY A 127 8.85 13.68 9.56
C GLY A 127 8.68 13.90 8.07
N HIS A 128 7.59 13.36 7.56
CA HIS A 128 7.11 13.48 6.18
C HIS A 128 6.13 14.66 6.06
N ALA A 129 5.74 14.98 4.84
CA ALA A 129 4.67 15.96 4.61
C ALA A 129 3.37 15.51 5.31
N GLY A 130 2.78 16.43 6.09
CA GLY A 130 1.56 16.20 6.85
C GLY A 130 1.76 15.69 8.27
N ASP A 131 2.96 15.30 8.66
CA ASP A 131 3.25 14.85 10.03
C ASP A 131 3.20 16.02 11.01
N PHE A 132 2.66 15.75 12.20
CA PHE A 132 2.60 16.70 13.29
C PHE A 132 3.71 16.41 14.30
N ILE A 133 4.75 17.23 14.30
CA ILE A 133 6.00 17.01 15.04
C ILE A 133 6.32 18.14 16.02
N LYS A 134 7.18 17.82 16.98
CA LYS A 134 7.73 18.80 17.93
C LYS A 134 8.99 19.43 17.37
N VAL A 135 9.06 20.75 17.49
CA VAL A 135 10.18 21.55 17.01
C VAL A 135 10.60 22.56 18.08
N ARG A 136 11.89 22.67 18.32
CA ARG A 136 12.44 23.71 19.19
C ARG A 136 12.71 24.96 18.36
N ASN A 137 12.09 26.08 18.71
CA ASN A 137 12.45 27.37 18.14
C ASN A 137 13.90 27.73 18.58
N MET A 138 14.75 28.02 17.61
CA MET A 138 16.17 28.26 17.88
C MET A 138 16.45 29.60 18.52
N ASP A 139 15.57 30.59 18.32
CA ASP A 139 15.74 31.95 18.85
C ASP A 139 15.26 32.04 20.30
N SER A 140 14.11 31.44 20.62
CA SER A 140 13.51 31.53 21.96
C SER A 140 13.79 30.29 22.83
N GLY A 141 14.22 29.15 22.24
CA GLY A 141 14.40 27.88 22.92
C GLY A 141 13.09 27.15 23.23
N ILE A 142 11.94 27.74 22.93
CA ILE A 142 10.61 27.17 23.24
C ILE A 142 10.31 26.01 22.26
N ILE A 143 9.73 24.95 22.81
CA ILE A 143 9.26 23.83 22.00
C ILE A 143 7.82 24.11 21.58
N VAL A 144 7.59 24.06 20.28
CA VAL A 144 6.27 24.19 19.65
C VAL A 144 5.97 22.93 18.85
N SER A 145 4.70 22.70 18.57
CA SER A 145 4.30 21.63 17.65
C SER A 145 3.78 22.23 16.36
N GLY A 146 4.00 21.53 15.25
CA GLY A 146 3.55 21.99 13.95
C GLY A 146 3.49 20.88 12.93
N THR A 147 2.85 21.16 11.80
CA THR A 147 2.69 20.24 10.69
C THR A 147 3.79 20.48 9.64
N VAL A 148 4.46 19.41 9.22
CA VAL A 148 5.44 19.44 8.13
C VAL A 148 4.73 19.72 6.81
N LEU A 149 5.15 20.77 6.10
CA LEU A 149 4.64 21.09 4.77
C LEU A 149 5.46 20.39 3.69
N ALA A 150 4.90 20.35 2.47
CA ALA A 150 5.52 19.69 1.32
C ALA A 150 6.85 20.34 0.88
N ASP A 151 7.11 21.59 1.28
CA ASP A 151 8.36 22.32 1.02
C ASP A 151 9.44 22.07 2.10
N GLY A 152 9.16 21.24 3.11
CA GLY A 152 10.06 20.96 4.23
C GLY A 152 10.02 22.03 5.33
N SER A 153 9.17 23.03 5.24
CA SER A 153 8.90 23.95 6.35
C SER A 153 7.89 23.35 7.33
N ILE A 154 7.78 23.92 8.52
CA ILE A 154 6.85 23.45 9.55
C ILE A 154 5.89 24.58 9.89
N GLN A 155 4.61 24.33 9.60
CA GLN A 155 3.56 25.27 9.95
C GLN A 155 3.20 25.09 11.41
N VAL A 156 3.41 26.15 12.21
CA VAL A 156 3.04 26.24 13.62
C VAL A 156 1.83 27.15 13.77
N GLY A 157 0.91 26.81 14.64
CA GLY A 157 -0.23 27.64 14.96
C GLY A 157 -1.57 26.93 14.87
N MET A 158 -2.40 27.38 15.70
CA MET A 158 -3.79 27.13 16.08
C MET A 158 -4.38 25.76 15.70
N GLN A 159 -4.54 25.01 16.74
CA GLN A 159 -5.63 24.02 16.85
C GLN A 159 -6.97 24.76 16.91
#